data_13fdfad5e07d989cae4349c80c55d9cf
#
_entry.id   13fdfad5e07d989cae4349c80c55d9cf
#
_cell.length_a   1.000
_cell.length_b   1.000
_cell.length_c   1.000
_cell.angle_alpha   90.00
_cell.angle_beta   90.00
_cell.angle_gamma   90.00
#
_symmetry.space_group_name_H-M   'P 1'
#
loop_
_entity.id
_entity.type
_entity.pdbx_description
1 polymer ?
#
loop_
_entity_poly.entity_id
_entity_poly.type
_entity_poly.pdbx_seq_one_letter_code
_entity_poly.pdbx_strand_id
1 'polypeptide(L)'
;MVEKIERKSLAEQVYDQIKAEITNGTWKIGERIPKEADLMAEFGISRNTLRKAIRALSHIGLLETKQGDGTFVRNNSELNAIMQRRVRESTVQEILEIRHALDREAVILACDRRTEEDVKTLEKYRHQCQLATKKNDVGAFVKADSALHLTIVKAAHNDLLLDMYVNILEEIQFSITSTTEMSPEANQHNGHAALVKAIEKRNKEQAAHEVTEYITLFKRIDAKNGEKK
;
A
#
# COMPACT_ATOMS: atom_id res chain seq x y z
N MET A 1 38.16 10.95 -22.66
CA MET A 1 38.65 11.20 -21.29
C MET A 1 38.29 9.95 -20.48
N VAL A 2 39.23 9.33 -19.81
CA VAL A 2 38.96 8.14 -18.97
C VAL A 2 38.65 8.64 -17.57
N GLU A 3 37.48 8.34 -17.05
CA GLU A 3 37.10 8.68 -15.66
C GLU A 3 37.87 7.80 -14.68
N LYS A 4 38.28 8.42 -13.57
CA LYS A 4 38.97 7.73 -12.46
C LYS A 4 37.99 6.77 -11.77
N ILE A 5 38.28 5.47 -11.75
CA ILE A 5 37.50 4.47 -11.04
C ILE A 5 37.72 4.68 -9.53
N GLU A 6 36.70 5.16 -8.80
CA GLU A 6 36.74 5.24 -7.35
C GLU A 6 36.35 3.88 -6.74
N ARG A 7 37.14 3.41 -5.76
CA ARG A 7 36.81 2.23 -5.00
C ARG A 7 35.67 2.55 -4.03
N LYS A 8 34.59 1.79 -4.07
CA LYS A 8 33.49 1.89 -3.07
C LYS A 8 34.09 1.74 -1.67
N SER A 9 33.71 2.64 -0.78
CA SER A 9 34.02 2.54 0.65
C SER A 9 33.40 1.28 1.27
N LEU A 10 33.94 0.78 2.38
CA LEU A 10 33.32 -0.35 3.10
C LEU A 10 31.88 -0.08 3.51
N ALA A 11 31.54 1.16 3.84
CA ALA A 11 30.17 1.53 4.19
C ALA A 11 29.22 1.45 2.99
N GLU A 12 29.65 1.83 1.78
CA GLU A 12 28.88 1.66 0.54
C GLU A 12 28.70 0.20 0.16
N GLN A 13 29.73 -0.63 0.34
CA GLN A 13 29.63 -2.07 0.09
C GLN A 13 28.61 -2.73 1.02
N VAL A 14 28.62 -2.38 2.31
CA VAL A 14 27.64 -2.86 3.30
C VAL A 14 26.24 -2.34 2.99
N TYR A 15 26.09 -1.08 2.59
CA TYR A 15 24.83 -0.52 2.13
C TYR A 15 24.25 -1.34 0.97
N ASP A 16 25.05 -1.62 -0.06
CA ASP A 16 24.62 -2.39 -1.22
C ASP A 16 24.20 -3.82 -0.85
N GLN A 17 24.91 -4.48 0.05
CA GLN A 17 24.57 -5.84 0.51
C GLN A 17 23.28 -5.85 1.32
N ILE A 18 23.12 -4.97 2.31
CA ILE A 18 21.88 -4.86 3.10
C ILE A 18 20.69 -4.54 2.18
N LYS A 19 20.87 -3.60 1.25
CA LYS A 19 19.85 -3.26 0.25
C LYS A 19 19.47 -4.48 -0.60
N ALA A 20 20.43 -5.29 -1.02
CA ALA A 20 20.17 -6.51 -1.78
C ALA A 20 19.33 -7.51 -0.98
N GLU A 21 19.65 -7.75 0.32
CA GLU A 21 18.87 -8.65 1.19
C GLU A 21 17.42 -8.19 1.37
N ILE A 22 17.19 -6.87 1.39
CA ILE A 22 15.85 -6.27 1.46
C ILE A 22 15.13 -6.44 0.12
N THR A 23 15.80 -6.09 -0.99
CA THR A 23 15.18 -6.06 -2.33
C THR A 23 14.84 -7.45 -2.85
N ASN A 24 15.69 -8.46 -2.56
CA ASN A 24 15.43 -9.84 -2.95
C ASN A 24 14.45 -10.57 -2.03
N GLY A 25 13.98 -9.91 -0.94
CA GLY A 25 12.99 -10.44 -0.02
C GLY A 25 13.52 -11.40 1.04
N THR A 26 14.84 -11.53 1.20
CA THR A 26 15.43 -12.29 2.32
C THR A 26 15.01 -11.67 3.65
N TRP A 27 15.05 -10.34 3.75
CA TRP A 27 14.50 -9.58 4.86
C TRP A 27 13.20 -8.89 4.43
N LYS A 28 12.09 -9.30 5.04
CA LYS A 28 10.75 -8.86 4.63
C LYS A 28 10.35 -7.55 5.33
N ILE A 29 9.45 -6.82 4.72
CA ILE A 29 8.85 -5.63 5.33
C ILE A 29 8.23 -5.98 6.67
N GLY A 30 8.54 -5.17 7.71
CA GLY A 30 8.12 -5.38 9.09
C GLY A 30 9.04 -6.29 9.90
N GLU A 31 9.95 -7.03 9.28
CA GLU A 31 10.91 -7.88 9.97
C GLU A 31 12.08 -7.07 10.53
N ARG A 32 12.58 -7.52 11.67
CA ARG A 32 13.81 -7.00 12.27
C ARG A 32 15.02 -7.57 11.53
N ILE A 33 15.96 -6.69 11.13
CA ILE A 33 17.24 -7.15 10.59
C ILE A 33 18.10 -7.78 11.72
N PRO A 34 19.12 -8.60 11.40
CA PRO A 34 20.03 -9.14 12.39
C PRO A 34 20.64 -8.05 13.28
N LYS A 35 21.05 -8.42 14.50
CA LYS A 35 21.63 -7.46 15.45
C LYS A 35 22.93 -6.85 14.92
N GLU A 36 23.24 -5.60 15.31
CA GLU A 36 24.49 -4.94 14.89
C GLU A 36 25.74 -5.83 15.16
N ALA A 37 25.76 -6.56 16.28
CA ALA A 37 26.89 -7.42 16.62
C ALA A 37 27.07 -8.58 15.63
N ASP A 38 25.97 -9.18 15.20
CA ASP A 38 25.97 -10.30 14.26
C ASP A 38 26.40 -9.82 12.88
N LEU A 39 25.83 -8.71 12.40
CA LEU A 39 26.20 -8.10 11.12
C LEU A 39 27.65 -7.61 11.09
N MET A 40 28.17 -7.09 12.22
CA MET A 40 29.59 -6.71 12.31
C MET A 40 30.51 -7.92 12.17
N ALA A 41 30.15 -9.04 12.80
CA ALA A 41 30.91 -10.28 12.70
C ALA A 41 30.85 -10.88 11.28
N GLU A 42 29.67 -10.91 10.69
CA GLU A 42 29.43 -11.45 9.35
C GLU A 42 30.16 -10.65 8.25
N PHE A 43 30.05 -9.33 8.29
CA PHE A 43 30.71 -8.45 7.32
C PHE A 43 32.18 -8.16 7.62
N GLY A 44 32.69 -8.52 8.82
CA GLY A 44 34.07 -8.24 9.23
C GLY A 44 34.38 -6.74 9.32
N ILE A 45 33.44 -5.91 9.82
CA ILE A 45 33.55 -4.44 9.81
C ILE A 45 33.39 -3.81 11.18
N SER A 46 33.81 -2.55 11.29
CA SER A 46 33.62 -1.78 12.51
C SER A 46 32.16 -1.34 12.70
N ARG A 47 31.77 -1.11 13.96
CA ARG A 47 30.43 -0.57 14.31
C ARG A 47 30.14 0.75 13.59
N ASN A 48 31.14 1.62 13.46
CA ASN A 48 30.95 2.91 12.78
C ASN A 48 30.64 2.74 11.29
N THR A 49 31.27 1.77 10.62
CA THR A 49 31.01 1.46 9.22
C THR A 49 29.59 0.93 9.03
N LEU A 50 29.16 -0.03 9.85
CA LEU A 50 27.80 -0.58 9.82
C LEU A 50 26.76 0.50 10.07
N ARG A 51 26.95 1.33 11.10
CA ARG A 51 25.99 2.41 11.42
C ARG A 51 25.88 3.46 10.35
N LYS A 52 26.97 3.76 9.60
CA LYS A 52 26.87 4.65 8.44
C LYS A 52 25.96 4.06 7.36
N ALA A 53 26.09 2.78 7.04
CA ALA A 53 25.24 2.10 6.07
C ALA A 53 23.77 2.05 6.54
N ILE A 54 23.51 1.65 7.80
CA ILE A 54 22.15 1.61 8.37
C ILE A 54 21.52 3.01 8.37
N ARG A 55 22.25 4.05 8.74
CA ARG A 55 21.73 5.43 8.71
C ARG A 55 21.39 5.89 7.29
N ALA A 56 22.21 5.56 6.30
CA ALA A 56 21.93 5.87 4.91
C ALA A 56 20.65 5.17 4.43
N LEU A 57 20.48 3.87 4.73
CA LEU A 57 19.27 3.11 4.43
C LEU A 57 18.04 3.63 5.17
N SER A 58 18.20 4.08 6.41
CA SER A 58 17.11 4.70 7.18
C SER A 58 16.73 6.08 6.61
N HIS A 59 17.73 6.85 6.15
CA HIS A 59 17.47 8.16 5.55
C HIS A 59 16.63 8.09 4.28
N ILE A 60 16.86 7.06 3.46
CA ILE A 60 16.05 6.80 2.26
C ILE A 60 14.75 6.04 2.54
N GLY A 61 14.50 5.65 3.81
CA GLY A 61 13.26 5.01 4.24
C GLY A 61 13.17 3.51 3.97
N LEU A 62 14.26 2.82 3.66
CA LEU A 62 14.28 1.35 3.57
C LEU A 62 14.28 0.69 4.96
N LEU A 63 14.96 1.31 5.91
CA LEU A 63 15.04 0.84 7.30
C LEU A 63 14.44 1.86 8.28
N GLU A 64 13.99 1.38 9.43
CA GLU A 64 13.61 2.17 10.58
C GLU A 64 14.28 1.65 11.83
N THR A 65 15.01 2.51 12.54
CA THR A 65 15.62 2.15 13.83
C THR A 65 14.73 2.59 14.97
N LYS A 66 14.28 1.65 15.79
CA LYS A 66 13.53 1.90 17.03
C LYS A 66 14.47 1.77 18.20
N GLN A 67 14.53 2.82 19.03
CA GLN A 67 15.43 2.86 20.18
C GLN A 67 15.10 1.70 21.15
N GLY A 68 16.11 0.90 21.48
CA GLY A 68 15.97 -0.25 22.38
C GLY A 68 15.38 -1.52 21.75
N ASP A 69 14.73 -1.40 20.61
CA ASP A 69 14.04 -2.54 19.96
C ASP A 69 14.81 -3.10 18.75
N GLY A 70 15.53 -2.26 18.01
CA GLY A 70 16.36 -2.67 16.89
C GLY A 70 16.03 -1.92 15.59
N THR A 71 16.50 -2.50 14.48
CA THR A 71 16.28 -1.93 13.14
C THR A 71 15.37 -2.85 12.33
N PHE A 72 14.37 -2.29 11.66
CA PHE A 72 13.31 -3.00 10.95
C PHE A 72 13.29 -2.58 9.48
N VAL A 73 12.91 -3.49 8.60
CA VAL A 73 12.67 -3.21 7.19
C VAL A 73 11.32 -2.48 7.07
N ARG A 74 11.33 -1.30 6.44
CA ARG A 74 10.12 -0.49 6.21
C ARG A 74 9.64 -0.56 4.77
N ASN A 75 10.56 -0.58 3.81
CA ASN A 75 10.25 -0.68 2.39
C ASN A 75 11.23 -1.63 1.71
N ASN A 76 10.80 -2.22 0.61
CA ASN A 76 11.60 -3.14 -0.19
C ASN A 76 12.31 -2.46 -1.38
N SER A 77 12.00 -1.18 -1.65
CA SER A 77 12.65 -0.39 -2.68
C SER A 77 12.71 1.09 -2.32
N GLU A 78 13.68 1.81 -2.87
CA GLU A 78 13.79 3.26 -2.72
C GLU A 78 12.59 4.00 -3.32
N LEU A 79 12.08 3.50 -4.45
CA LEU A 79 10.90 4.07 -5.09
C LEU A 79 9.70 4.02 -4.16
N ASN A 80 9.44 2.88 -3.53
CA ASN A 80 8.35 2.72 -2.57
C ASN A 80 8.50 3.67 -1.38
N ALA A 81 9.72 3.79 -0.84
CA ALA A 81 9.99 4.69 0.27
C ALA A 81 9.71 6.18 -0.08
N ILE A 82 10.14 6.61 -1.29
CA ILE A 82 9.89 7.96 -1.78
C ILE A 82 8.39 8.18 -2.02
N MET A 83 7.73 7.22 -2.65
CA MET A 83 6.28 7.29 -2.93
C MET A 83 5.47 7.37 -1.64
N GLN A 84 5.70 6.51 -0.66
CA GLN A 84 5.00 6.56 0.62
C GLN A 84 5.18 7.89 1.34
N ARG A 85 6.40 8.45 1.35
CA ARG A 85 6.62 9.78 1.94
C ARG A 85 5.79 10.85 1.23
N ARG A 86 5.80 10.87 -0.12
CA ARG A 86 5.04 11.83 -0.91
C ARG A 86 3.53 11.69 -0.68
N VAL A 87 3.03 10.46 -0.61
CA VAL A 87 1.61 10.17 -0.36
C VAL A 87 1.16 10.67 1.01
N ARG A 88 1.98 10.51 2.06
CA ARG A 88 1.67 11.07 3.41
C ARG A 88 1.62 12.59 3.47
N GLU A 89 2.27 13.27 2.55
CA GLU A 89 2.25 14.73 2.41
C GLU A 89 1.11 15.22 1.52
N SER A 90 0.32 14.31 0.92
CA SER A 90 -0.78 14.62 0.02
C SER A 90 -2.08 14.91 0.77
N THR A 91 -2.94 15.70 0.16
CA THR A 91 -4.30 15.95 0.66
C THR A 91 -5.19 14.72 0.43
N VAL A 92 -6.28 14.60 1.20
CA VAL A 92 -7.30 13.55 1.00
C VAL A 92 -7.86 13.61 -0.43
N GLN A 93 -8.05 14.80 -0.98
CA GLN A 93 -8.55 14.97 -2.35
C GLN A 93 -7.56 14.38 -3.37
N GLU A 94 -6.25 14.69 -3.27
CA GLU A 94 -5.23 14.10 -4.16
C GLU A 94 -5.21 12.57 -4.06
N ILE A 95 -5.31 12.03 -2.84
CA ILE A 95 -5.39 10.57 -2.64
C ILE A 95 -6.62 9.96 -3.31
N LEU A 96 -7.80 10.59 -3.17
CA LEU A 96 -9.04 10.11 -3.81
C LEU A 96 -8.97 10.20 -5.34
N GLU A 97 -8.28 11.19 -5.90
CA GLU A 97 -8.07 11.31 -7.35
C GLU A 97 -7.17 10.21 -7.90
N ILE A 98 -6.05 9.93 -7.24
CA ILE A 98 -5.16 8.83 -7.61
C ILE A 98 -5.85 7.48 -7.40
N ARG A 99 -6.56 7.30 -6.28
CA ARG A 99 -7.36 6.09 -6.04
C ARG A 99 -8.37 5.86 -7.17
N HIS A 100 -9.10 6.91 -7.58
CA HIS A 100 -10.05 6.82 -8.70
C HIS A 100 -9.40 6.30 -9.98
N ALA A 101 -8.22 6.86 -10.33
CA ALA A 101 -7.50 6.45 -11.53
C ALA A 101 -7.04 4.98 -11.45
N LEU A 102 -6.47 4.57 -10.32
CA LEU A 102 -5.97 3.20 -10.13
C LEU A 102 -7.10 2.18 -10.03
N ASP A 103 -8.14 2.45 -9.22
CA ASP A 103 -9.29 1.54 -9.08
C ASP A 103 -10.03 1.38 -10.42
N ARG A 104 -10.22 2.47 -11.17
CA ARG A 104 -10.89 2.42 -12.47
C ARG A 104 -10.14 1.55 -13.47
N GLU A 105 -8.83 1.68 -13.56
CA GLU A 105 -8.03 0.83 -14.45
C GLU A 105 -7.99 -0.61 -13.94
N ALA A 106 -7.86 -0.80 -12.62
CA ALA A 106 -7.86 -2.13 -12.01
C ALA A 106 -9.13 -2.93 -12.34
N VAL A 107 -10.33 -2.32 -12.24
CA VAL A 107 -11.59 -3.04 -12.55
C VAL A 107 -11.71 -3.38 -14.02
N ILE A 108 -11.24 -2.51 -14.93
CA ILE A 108 -11.25 -2.77 -16.38
C ILE A 108 -10.35 -3.97 -16.70
N LEU A 109 -9.13 -3.98 -16.18
CA LEU A 109 -8.19 -5.08 -16.35
C LEU A 109 -8.69 -6.37 -15.66
N ALA A 110 -9.26 -6.26 -14.45
CA ALA A 110 -9.84 -7.40 -13.74
C ALA A 110 -10.99 -8.02 -14.53
N CYS A 111 -11.85 -7.25 -15.18
CA CYS A 111 -12.88 -7.78 -16.06
C CYS A 111 -12.32 -8.68 -17.18
N ASP A 112 -11.13 -8.35 -17.71
CA ASP A 112 -10.48 -9.16 -18.75
C ASP A 112 -9.75 -10.36 -18.20
N ARG A 113 -9.06 -10.20 -17.09
CA ARG A 113 -7.99 -11.11 -16.63
C ARG A 113 -8.37 -11.97 -15.44
N ARG A 114 -9.41 -11.59 -14.68
CA ARG A 114 -9.82 -12.29 -13.46
C ARG A 114 -9.97 -13.80 -13.68
N THR A 115 -9.53 -14.59 -12.73
CA THR A 115 -9.77 -16.04 -12.62
C THR A 115 -11.04 -16.31 -11.82
N GLU A 116 -11.48 -17.56 -11.78
CA GLU A 116 -12.60 -17.98 -10.91
C GLU A 116 -12.22 -17.92 -9.43
N GLU A 117 -10.92 -18.06 -9.08
CA GLU A 117 -10.45 -17.93 -7.69
C GLU A 117 -10.46 -16.47 -7.24
N ASP A 118 -10.13 -15.54 -8.14
CA ASP A 118 -10.28 -14.10 -7.85
C ASP A 118 -11.73 -13.76 -7.53
N VAL A 119 -12.69 -14.26 -8.31
CA VAL A 119 -14.12 -14.02 -8.08
C VAL A 119 -14.57 -14.55 -6.72
N LYS A 120 -14.15 -15.77 -6.33
CA LYS A 120 -14.46 -16.33 -5.01
C LYS A 120 -13.90 -15.46 -3.88
N THR A 121 -12.67 -14.94 -4.07
CA THR A 121 -12.01 -14.08 -3.08
C THR A 121 -12.70 -12.72 -2.98
N LEU A 122 -13.11 -12.13 -4.11
CA LEU A 122 -13.90 -10.90 -4.14
C LEU A 122 -15.24 -11.07 -3.41
N GLU A 123 -15.97 -12.15 -3.68
CA GLU A 123 -17.24 -12.43 -2.99
C GLU A 123 -17.06 -12.64 -1.49
N LYS A 124 -15.98 -13.30 -1.06
CA LYS A 124 -15.64 -13.45 0.37
C LYS A 124 -15.50 -12.09 1.05
N TYR A 125 -14.70 -11.16 0.49
CA TYR A 125 -14.49 -9.86 1.13
C TYR A 125 -15.72 -8.96 1.01
N ARG A 126 -16.46 -9.01 -0.10
CA ARG A 126 -17.76 -8.34 -0.22
C ARG A 126 -18.73 -8.76 0.89
N HIS A 127 -18.81 -10.08 1.16
CA HIS A 127 -19.64 -10.59 2.23
C HIS A 127 -19.15 -10.12 3.62
N GLN A 128 -17.84 -10.04 3.84
CA GLN A 128 -17.28 -9.49 5.08
C GLN A 128 -17.62 -8.01 5.27
N CYS A 129 -17.55 -7.18 4.22
CA CYS A 129 -18.02 -5.79 4.26
C CYS A 129 -19.50 -5.72 4.68
N GLN A 130 -20.35 -6.53 4.06
CA GLN A 130 -21.78 -6.57 4.39
C GLN A 130 -22.05 -6.98 5.84
N LEU A 131 -21.30 -7.95 6.38
CA LEU A 131 -21.43 -8.36 7.77
C LEU A 131 -20.98 -7.25 8.73
N ALA A 132 -19.87 -6.59 8.43
CA ALA A 132 -19.36 -5.48 9.24
C ALA A 132 -20.33 -4.30 9.27
N THR A 133 -20.91 -3.94 8.12
CA THR A 133 -21.97 -2.91 8.02
C THR A 133 -23.18 -3.26 8.89
N LYS A 134 -23.70 -4.50 8.81
CA LYS A 134 -24.84 -4.93 9.61
C LYS A 134 -24.57 -4.88 11.12
N LYS A 135 -23.32 -5.04 11.53
CA LYS A 135 -22.89 -4.97 12.93
C LYS A 135 -22.49 -3.57 13.39
N ASN A 136 -22.49 -2.58 12.50
CA ASN A 136 -21.93 -1.25 12.72
C ASN A 136 -20.46 -1.28 13.20
N ASP A 137 -19.69 -2.29 12.76
CA ASP A 137 -18.28 -2.45 13.10
C ASP A 137 -17.39 -1.76 12.04
N VAL A 138 -17.06 -0.50 12.32
CA VAL A 138 -16.24 0.33 11.42
C VAL A 138 -14.88 -0.29 11.16
N GLY A 139 -14.21 -0.80 12.19
CA GLY A 139 -12.88 -1.39 12.06
C GLY A 139 -12.88 -2.64 11.18
N ALA A 140 -13.87 -3.52 11.36
CA ALA A 140 -14.04 -4.70 10.51
C ALA A 140 -14.41 -4.30 9.08
N PHE A 141 -15.22 -3.24 8.90
CA PHE A 141 -15.58 -2.73 7.58
C PHE A 141 -14.35 -2.22 6.83
N VAL A 142 -13.58 -1.30 7.41
CA VAL A 142 -12.38 -0.72 6.78
C VAL A 142 -11.39 -1.82 6.36
N LYS A 143 -11.20 -2.82 7.23
CA LYS A 143 -10.32 -3.96 6.95
C LYS A 143 -10.83 -4.81 5.79
N ALA A 144 -12.11 -5.10 5.74
CA ALA A 144 -12.73 -5.90 4.67
C ALA A 144 -12.77 -5.13 3.35
N ASP A 145 -13.09 -3.83 3.37
CA ASP A 145 -13.10 -2.93 2.22
C ASP A 145 -11.72 -2.82 1.59
N SER A 146 -10.68 -2.55 2.39
CA SER A 146 -9.30 -2.52 1.91
C SER A 146 -8.86 -3.84 1.28
N ALA A 147 -9.25 -4.97 1.88
CA ALA A 147 -8.95 -6.29 1.34
C ALA A 147 -9.71 -6.57 0.03
N LEU A 148 -10.95 -6.10 -0.10
CA LEU A 148 -11.73 -6.20 -1.32
C LEU A 148 -11.07 -5.43 -2.46
N HIS A 149 -10.76 -4.16 -2.25
CA HIS A 149 -10.12 -3.32 -3.27
C HIS A 149 -8.74 -3.83 -3.67
N LEU A 150 -7.92 -4.24 -2.70
CA LEU A 150 -6.64 -4.87 -3.00
C LEU A 150 -6.80 -6.16 -3.82
N THR A 151 -7.86 -6.93 -3.58
CA THR A 151 -8.17 -8.14 -4.37
C THR A 151 -8.56 -7.78 -5.80
N ILE A 152 -9.31 -6.70 -6.02
CA ILE A 152 -9.61 -6.18 -7.36
C ILE A 152 -8.33 -5.84 -8.11
N VAL A 153 -7.42 -5.11 -7.46
CA VAL A 153 -6.12 -4.76 -8.07
C VAL A 153 -5.27 -5.99 -8.38
N LYS A 154 -5.27 -7.01 -7.52
CA LYS A 154 -4.61 -8.29 -7.78
C LYS A 154 -5.25 -9.04 -8.96
N ALA A 155 -6.58 -9.02 -9.08
CA ALA A 155 -7.32 -9.64 -10.19
C ALA A 155 -7.09 -8.92 -11.54
N ALA A 156 -6.49 -7.73 -11.54
CA ALA A 156 -5.99 -7.07 -12.74
C ALA A 156 -4.75 -7.76 -13.32
N HIS A 157 -4.07 -8.64 -12.56
CA HIS A 157 -2.84 -9.34 -12.95
C HIS A 157 -1.83 -8.39 -13.61
N ASN A 158 -1.55 -7.27 -12.92
CA ASN A 158 -0.58 -6.25 -13.30
C ASN A 158 0.23 -5.86 -12.05
N ASP A 159 1.44 -6.41 -11.94
CA ASP A 159 2.29 -6.25 -10.77
C ASP A 159 2.68 -4.78 -10.53
N LEU A 160 2.91 -4.00 -11.61
CA LEU A 160 3.24 -2.59 -11.47
C LEU A 160 2.05 -1.78 -10.91
N LEU A 161 0.83 -2.09 -11.35
CA LEU A 161 -0.39 -1.46 -10.82
C LEU A 161 -0.58 -1.81 -9.34
N LEU A 162 -0.31 -3.08 -8.97
CA LEU A 162 -0.35 -3.53 -7.58
C LEU A 162 0.68 -2.80 -6.71
N ASP A 163 1.92 -2.67 -7.18
CA ASP A 163 2.97 -1.93 -6.48
C ASP A 163 2.59 -0.47 -6.26
N MET A 164 2.04 0.21 -7.27
CA MET A 164 1.54 1.58 -7.13
C MET A 164 0.42 1.67 -6.09
N TYR A 165 -0.53 0.74 -6.12
CA TYR A 165 -1.69 0.73 -5.23
C TYR A 165 -1.30 0.51 -3.77
N VAL A 166 -0.38 -0.42 -3.50
CA VAL A 166 0.10 -0.72 -2.14
C VAL A 166 0.74 0.51 -1.49
N ASN A 167 1.40 1.38 -2.27
CA ASN A 167 2.01 2.60 -1.75
C ASN A 167 1.01 3.65 -1.23
N ILE A 168 -0.25 3.62 -1.70
CA ILE A 168 -1.29 4.55 -1.25
C ILE A 168 -2.31 3.90 -0.29
N LEU A 169 -2.16 2.60 -0.01
CA LEU A 169 -3.16 1.82 0.72
C LEU A 169 -3.37 2.30 2.16
N GLU A 170 -2.32 2.70 2.88
CA GLU A 170 -2.42 3.19 4.26
C GLU A 170 -3.27 4.48 4.33
N GLU A 171 -3.06 5.41 3.42
CA GLU A 171 -3.79 6.67 3.35
C GLU A 171 -5.22 6.48 2.85
N ILE A 172 -5.45 5.50 1.97
CA ILE A 172 -6.81 5.07 1.60
C ILE A 172 -7.55 4.56 2.84
N GLN A 173 -6.93 3.69 3.64
CA GLN A 173 -7.52 3.17 4.88
C GLN A 173 -7.83 4.28 5.87
N PHE A 174 -6.92 5.23 6.05
CA PHE A 174 -7.14 6.40 6.89
C PHE A 174 -8.33 7.24 6.40
N SER A 175 -8.41 7.50 5.09
CA SER A 175 -9.52 8.23 4.48
C SER A 175 -10.85 7.51 4.67
N ILE A 176 -10.91 6.19 4.45
CA ILE A 176 -12.12 5.38 4.64
C ILE A 176 -12.55 5.41 6.11
N THR A 177 -11.63 5.24 7.05
CA THR A 177 -11.93 5.28 8.48
C THR A 177 -12.56 6.61 8.87
N SER A 178 -11.91 7.71 8.52
CA SER A 178 -12.40 9.07 8.80
C SER A 178 -13.77 9.32 8.19
N THR A 179 -14.00 8.92 6.95
CA THR A 179 -15.26 9.10 6.23
C THR A 179 -16.37 8.25 6.85
N THR A 180 -16.07 7.00 7.22
CA THR A 180 -17.02 6.04 7.78
C THR A 180 -17.47 6.43 9.19
N GLU A 181 -16.55 6.92 10.04
CA GLU A 181 -16.87 7.42 11.38
C GLU A 181 -17.75 8.67 11.34
N MET A 182 -17.54 9.53 10.33
CA MET A 182 -18.26 10.79 10.19
C MET A 182 -19.61 10.65 9.48
N SER A 183 -19.81 9.62 8.68
CA SER A 183 -21.04 9.34 7.94
C SER A 183 -21.30 7.84 7.85
N PRO A 184 -22.03 7.27 8.84
CA PRO A 184 -22.40 5.86 8.80
C PRO A 184 -23.20 5.45 7.55
N GLU A 185 -23.84 6.41 6.88
CA GLU A 185 -24.56 6.20 5.62
C GLU A 185 -23.60 5.82 4.46
N ALA A 186 -22.33 6.22 4.52
CA ALA A 186 -21.33 5.81 3.54
C ALA A 186 -21.15 4.28 3.49
N ASN A 187 -21.36 3.59 4.64
CA ASN A 187 -21.29 2.13 4.74
C ASN A 187 -22.50 1.42 4.14
N GLN A 188 -23.62 2.13 3.97
CA GLN A 188 -24.88 1.54 3.46
C GLN A 188 -24.89 1.52 1.93
N HIS A 189 -23.91 2.15 1.26
CA HIS A 189 -23.85 2.13 -0.17
C HIS A 189 -23.55 0.70 -0.67
N ASN A 190 -24.51 0.11 -1.39
CA ASN A 190 -24.46 -1.28 -1.87
C ASN A 190 -23.54 -1.46 -3.09
N GLY A 191 -22.65 -0.47 -3.33
CA GLY A 191 -21.75 -0.42 -4.49
C GLY A 191 -20.83 -1.61 -4.63
N HIS A 192 -20.38 -2.18 -3.51
CA HIS A 192 -19.52 -3.38 -3.57
C HIS A 192 -20.22 -4.58 -4.23
N ALA A 193 -21.53 -4.77 -4.03
CA ALA A 193 -22.24 -5.88 -4.65
C ALA A 193 -22.38 -5.68 -6.17
N ALA A 194 -22.67 -4.45 -6.62
CA ALA A 194 -22.76 -4.12 -8.03
C ALA A 194 -21.38 -4.20 -8.72
N LEU A 195 -20.33 -3.71 -8.05
CA LEU A 195 -18.96 -3.74 -8.53
C LEU A 195 -18.45 -5.18 -8.72
N VAL A 196 -18.56 -6.03 -7.70
CA VAL A 196 -18.10 -7.43 -7.77
C VAL A 196 -18.87 -8.19 -8.84
N LYS A 197 -20.19 -7.98 -8.94
CA LYS A 197 -21.03 -8.59 -9.97
C LYS A 197 -20.65 -8.12 -11.39
N ALA A 198 -20.26 -6.85 -11.55
CA ALA A 198 -19.80 -6.32 -12.82
C ALA A 198 -18.47 -6.99 -13.24
N ILE A 199 -17.53 -7.16 -12.34
CA ILE A 199 -16.27 -7.86 -12.57
C ILE A 199 -16.53 -9.36 -12.90
N GLU A 200 -17.39 -10.03 -12.13
CA GLU A 200 -17.80 -11.41 -12.38
C GLU A 200 -18.35 -11.58 -13.80
N LYS A 201 -19.20 -10.65 -14.23
CA LYS A 201 -19.82 -10.65 -15.58
C LYS A 201 -18.93 -10.06 -16.67
N ARG A 202 -17.71 -9.65 -16.36
CA ARG A 202 -16.78 -9.01 -17.31
C ARG A 202 -17.34 -7.71 -17.93
N ASN A 203 -18.22 -7.01 -17.22
CA ASN A 203 -18.83 -5.76 -17.67
C ASN A 203 -17.98 -4.57 -17.25
N LYS A 204 -17.05 -4.16 -18.12
CA LYS A 204 -16.08 -3.07 -17.86
C LYS A 204 -16.77 -1.73 -17.62
N GLU A 205 -17.80 -1.42 -18.40
CA GLU A 205 -18.51 -0.14 -18.31
C GLU A 205 -19.19 0.01 -16.95
N GLN A 206 -19.91 -1.02 -16.52
CA GLN A 206 -20.57 -1.03 -15.22
C GLN A 206 -19.54 -1.02 -14.08
N ALA A 207 -18.45 -1.80 -14.18
CA ALA A 207 -17.40 -1.81 -13.16
C ALA A 207 -16.75 -0.43 -13.01
N ALA A 208 -16.41 0.24 -14.10
CA ALA A 208 -15.84 1.59 -14.08
C ALA A 208 -16.84 2.64 -13.57
N HIS A 209 -18.13 2.48 -13.87
CA HIS A 209 -19.20 3.33 -13.34
C HIS A 209 -19.30 3.21 -11.82
N GLU A 210 -19.31 2.00 -11.26
CA GLU A 210 -19.40 1.78 -9.81
C GLU A 210 -18.20 2.41 -9.09
N VAL A 211 -17.00 2.36 -9.68
CA VAL A 211 -15.81 3.05 -9.13
C VAL A 211 -16.05 4.55 -9.05
N THR A 212 -16.58 5.15 -10.11
CA THR A 212 -16.84 6.59 -10.14
C THR A 212 -17.88 7.00 -9.10
N GLU A 213 -18.92 6.20 -8.90
CA GLU A 213 -19.99 6.47 -7.94
C GLU A 213 -19.48 6.49 -6.50
N TYR A 214 -18.72 5.47 -6.06
CA TYR A 214 -18.23 5.47 -4.68
C TYR A 214 -17.16 6.54 -4.43
N ILE A 215 -16.27 6.81 -5.38
CA ILE A 215 -15.28 7.90 -5.22
C ILE A 215 -15.99 9.26 -5.15
N THR A 216 -17.02 9.47 -5.96
CA THR A 216 -17.83 10.71 -5.90
C THR A 216 -18.51 10.86 -4.54
N LEU A 217 -19.01 9.77 -3.98
CA LEU A 217 -19.59 9.78 -2.64
C LEU A 217 -18.55 10.19 -1.58
N PHE A 218 -17.34 9.58 -1.60
CA PHE A 218 -16.27 9.94 -0.67
C PHE A 218 -15.85 11.39 -0.80
N LYS A 219 -15.70 11.92 -2.01
CA LYS A 219 -15.37 13.33 -2.24
C LYS A 219 -16.43 14.28 -1.67
N ARG A 220 -17.73 13.95 -1.82
CA ARG A 220 -18.82 14.75 -1.25
C ARG A 220 -18.82 14.77 0.28
N ILE A 221 -18.50 13.63 0.91
CA ILE A 221 -18.43 13.54 2.36
C ILE A 221 -17.23 14.34 2.89
N ASP A 222 -16.07 14.22 2.26
CA ASP A 222 -14.87 14.97 2.63
C ASP A 222 -15.09 16.49 2.52
N ALA A 223 -15.69 16.96 1.43
CA ALA A 223 -16.00 18.39 1.22
C ALA A 223 -16.92 18.95 2.33
N LYS A 224 -17.99 18.24 2.71
CA LYS A 224 -18.89 18.63 3.81
C LYS A 224 -18.19 18.73 5.16
N ASN A 225 -17.13 17.97 5.34
CA ASN A 225 -16.36 17.94 6.60
C ASN A 225 -15.31 19.04 6.67
N GLY A 226 -14.77 19.47 5.52
CA GLY A 226 -13.86 20.62 5.40
C GLY A 226 -14.54 21.95 5.72
N GLU A 227 -15.85 22.09 5.47
CA GLU A 227 -16.64 23.29 5.76
C GLU A 227 -17.02 23.44 7.26
N LYS A 228 -16.82 22.38 8.06
CA LYS A 228 -17.17 22.39 9.51
C LYS A 228 -15.98 22.66 10.44
N LYS A 229 -14.79 22.84 9.90
CA LYS A 229 -13.56 23.21 10.63
C LYS A 229 -13.21 24.66 10.36
#